data_4a09a1fe6666df8f35a4cb2dc3f59067
#
_entry.id   4a09a1fe6666df8f35a4cb2dc3f59067
#
_cell.length_a   1.000
_cell.length_b   1.000
_cell.length_c   1.000
_cell.angle_alpha   90.00
_cell.angle_beta   90.00
_cell.angle_gamma   90.00
#
_symmetry.space_group_name_H-M   'P 1'
#
loop_
_entity.id
_entity.type
_entity.pdbx_description
1 polymer ?
#
loop_
_entity_poly.entity_id
_entity_poly.type
_entity_poly.pdbx_seq_one_letter_code
_entity_poly.pdbx_strand_id
1 'polypeptide(L)'
;MRKLVYYVAVSLDGYIAGPGGEFDFYPGTDDYTEWMCAQFPDAIPSDIRPHIGMPVDAPSKHWGAVLMGRGTYELGVGNPFPHLKQYVISSTLEGADPAVEVVPGDPVGLVRELKRADGLDIWLCGGGKLAGALLGEIDELIIKSYPVVAGAGIPAFAGAFNPTLFAPVQRKEFDGGNQVTWYSRA
;
A
#
# COMPACT_ATOMS: atom_id res chain seq x y z
N MET A 1 11.83 -14.36 8.22
CA MET A 1 11.20 -14.31 6.89
C MET A 1 10.38 -13.01 6.84
N ARG A 2 10.54 -12.21 5.80
CA ARG A 2 9.81 -10.94 5.60
C ARG A 2 8.34 -11.21 5.35
N LYS A 3 7.46 -10.34 5.84
CA LYS A 3 6.02 -10.43 5.60
C LYS A 3 5.62 -9.58 4.40
N LEU A 4 4.58 -10.00 3.69
CA LEU A 4 3.86 -9.15 2.74
C LEU A 4 2.71 -8.49 3.49
N VAL A 5 2.77 -7.17 3.61
CA VAL A 5 1.79 -6.35 4.33
C VAL A 5 1.00 -5.51 3.34
N TYR A 6 -0.30 -5.72 3.24
CA TYR A 6 -1.16 -4.85 2.45
C TYR A 6 -1.61 -3.66 3.31
N TYR A 7 -0.95 -2.52 3.10
CA TYR A 7 -1.25 -1.27 3.77
C TYR A 7 -1.98 -0.34 2.82
N VAL A 8 -3.26 -0.09 3.08
CA VAL A 8 -4.16 0.55 2.12
C VAL A 8 -5.26 1.37 2.79
N ALA A 9 -5.66 2.48 2.14
CA ALA A 9 -6.84 3.25 2.47
C ALA A 9 -8.07 2.65 1.81
N VAL A 10 -9.22 2.62 2.52
CA VAL A 10 -10.49 2.14 1.99
C VAL A 10 -11.65 3.04 2.41
N SER A 11 -12.61 3.22 1.51
CA SER A 11 -13.93 3.77 1.82
C SER A 11 -14.78 2.76 2.60
N LEU A 12 -15.91 3.19 3.17
CA LEU A 12 -16.83 2.30 3.89
C LEU A 12 -17.40 1.18 3.01
N ASP A 13 -17.50 1.42 1.71
CA ASP A 13 -17.96 0.46 0.70
C ASP A 13 -16.81 -0.28 -0.02
N GLY A 14 -15.56 -0.19 0.51
CA GLY A 14 -14.44 -1.06 0.13
C GLY A 14 -13.63 -0.64 -1.09
N TYR A 15 -13.71 0.62 -1.52
CA TYR A 15 -12.90 1.15 -2.62
C TYR A 15 -11.62 1.81 -2.13
N ILE A 16 -10.55 1.66 -2.90
CA ILE A 16 -9.24 2.26 -2.63
C ILE A 16 -9.00 3.53 -3.45
N ALA A 17 -9.76 3.72 -4.51
CA ALA A 17 -9.72 4.89 -5.37
C ALA A 17 -11.04 4.99 -6.14
N GLY A 18 -11.32 6.16 -6.71
CA GLY A 18 -12.40 6.36 -7.67
C GLY A 18 -12.16 5.62 -8.99
N PRO A 19 -13.12 5.66 -9.94
CA PRO A 19 -13.02 4.95 -11.21
C PRO A 19 -11.84 5.38 -12.09
N GLY A 20 -11.41 6.64 -11.99
CA GLY A 20 -10.24 7.22 -12.68
C GLY A 20 -8.95 7.17 -11.87
N GLY A 21 -8.96 6.57 -10.68
CA GLY A 21 -7.81 6.52 -9.78
C GLY A 21 -7.79 7.65 -8.75
N GLU A 22 -8.84 8.43 -8.62
CA GLU A 22 -8.96 9.52 -7.66
C GLU A 22 -8.86 8.98 -6.23
N PHE A 23 -8.07 9.63 -5.38
CA PHE A 23 -7.89 9.26 -3.96
C PHE A 23 -7.89 10.47 -3.01
N ASP A 24 -8.09 11.66 -3.52
CA ASP A 24 -8.13 12.92 -2.77
C ASP A 24 -9.43 13.17 -2.01
N PHE A 25 -10.41 12.29 -2.18
CA PHE A 25 -11.71 12.36 -1.50
C PHE A 25 -11.72 11.79 -0.08
N TYR A 26 -10.63 11.20 0.38
CA TYR A 26 -10.55 10.66 1.73
C TYR A 26 -10.43 11.77 2.78
N PRO A 27 -11.40 11.90 3.72
CA PRO A 27 -11.31 12.90 4.77
C PRO A 27 -10.21 12.53 5.78
N GLY A 28 -9.45 13.51 6.22
CA GLY A 28 -8.44 13.36 7.27
C GLY A 28 -8.57 14.46 8.30
N THR A 29 -8.22 14.14 9.55
CA THR A 29 -8.06 15.11 10.65
C THR A 29 -6.58 15.30 10.93
N ASP A 30 -6.23 16.39 11.62
CA ASP A 30 -4.83 16.69 11.94
C ASP A 30 -4.21 15.61 12.81
N ASP A 31 -4.93 15.14 13.84
CA ASP A 31 -4.51 14.05 14.73
C ASP A 31 -4.23 12.75 13.99
N TYR A 32 -5.11 12.40 13.02
CA TYR A 32 -4.93 11.24 12.17
C TYR A 32 -3.70 11.40 11.27
N THR A 33 -3.55 12.56 10.65
CA THR A 33 -2.43 12.84 9.72
C THR A 33 -1.08 12.84 10.44
N GLU A 34 -0.98 13.50 11.59
CA GLU A 34 0.22 13.51 12.41
C GLU A 34 0.60 12.10 12.86
N TRP A 35 -0.38 11.34 13.34
CA TRP A 35 -0.15 9.97 13.76
C TRP A 35 0.30 9.09 12.59
N MET A 36 -0.32 9.23 11.40
CA MET A 36 0.04 8.46 10.21
C MET A 36 1.47 8.75 9.77
N CYS A 37 1.88 10.02 9.75
CA CYS A 37 3.24 10.42 9.40
C CYS A 37 4.27 9.86 10.39
N ALA A 38 3.97 9.87 11.67
CA ALA A 38 4.85 9.33 12.71
C ALA A 38 4.93 7.80 12.70
N GLN A 39 3.81 7.14 12.44
CA GLN A 39 3.71 5.68 12.46
C GLN A 39 4.25 5.03 11.19
N PHE A 40 3.93 5.59 10.02
CA PHE A 40 4.28 5.02 8.71
C PHE A 40 5.07 6.02 7.84
N PRO A 41 6.25 6.48 8.30
CA PRO A 41 7.07 7.43 7.54
C PRO A 41 7.50 6.87 6.17
N ASP A 42 7.61 5.53 6.07
CA ASP A 42 8.03 4.84 4.85
C ASP A 42 7.02 4.99 3.70
N ALA A 43 5.73 5.19 4.04
CA ALA A 43 4.66 5.36 3.06
C ALA A 43 4.51 6.81 2.55
N ILE A 44 5.33 7.73 3.02
CA ILE A 44 5.29 9.12 2.60
C ILE A 44 6.22 9.30 1.41
N PRO A 45 5.70 9.72 0.24
CA PRO A 45 6.51 10.00 -0.93
C PRO A 45 7.59 11.05 -0.66
N SER A 46 8.74 10.90 -1.28
CA SER A 46 9.92 11.74 -1.01
C SER A 46 9.72 13.22 -1.36
N ASP A 47 8.86 13.53 -2.32
CA ASP A 47 8.48 14.90 -2.67
C ASP A 47 7.61 15.57 -1.60
N ILE A 48 6.84 14.79 -0.82
CA ILE A 48 6.00 15.27 0.28
C ILE A 48 6.81 15.49 1.57
N ARG A 49 7.83 14.64 1.83
CA ARG A 49 8.60 14.65 3.09
C ARG A 49 9.11 16.03 3.51
N PRO A 50 9.75 16.86 2.64
CA PRO A 50 10.22 18.19 3.03
C PRO A 50 9.11 19.13 3.50
N HIS A 51 7.90 18.99 2.94
CA HIS A 51 6.75 19.85 3.29
C HIS A 51 6.20 19.58 4.70
N ILE A 52 6.49 18.41 5.26
CA ILE A 52 6.10 18.02 6.63
C ILE A 52 7.31 17.99 7.58
N GLY A 53 8.44 18.56 7.17
CA GLY A 53 9.66 18.61 7.99
C GLY A 53 10.40 17.28 8.16
N MET A 54 10.13 16.30 7.29
CA MET A 54 10.81 15.00 7.29
C MET A 54 11.99 15.00 6.33
N PRO A 55 13.18 14.49 6.73
CA PRO A 55 14.30 14.31 5.80
C PRO A 55 13.94 13.36 4.65
N VAL A 56 14.37 13.70 3.43
CA VAL A 56 14.11 12.86 2.23
C VAL A 56 14.74 11.47 2.38
N ASP A 57 15.91 11.42 3.02
CA ASP A 57 16.73 10.23 3.28
C ASP A 57 16.46 9.56 4.63
N ALA A 58 15.37 9.94 5.32
CA ALA A 58 14.99 9.30 6.57
C ALA A 58 14.94 7.76 6.39
N PRO A 59 15.57 6.99 7.29
CA PRO A 59 15.64 5.54 7.14
C PRO A 59 14.26 4.90 7.25
N SER A 60 14.08 3.81 6.51
CA SER A 60 12.86 3.01 6.57
C SER A 60 12.69 2.38 7.96
N LYS A 61 11.44 2.37 8.43
CA LYS A 61 11.06 1.87 9.76
C LYS A 61 10.42 0.48 9.69
N HIS A 62 9.55 0.26 8.72
CA HIS A 62 8.74 -0.95 8.60
C HIS A 62 9.07 -1.77 7.35
N TRP A 63 9.29 -1.09 6.22
CA TRP A 63 9.38 -1.74 4.92
C TRP A 63 10.72 -1.51 4.24
N GLY A 64 11.24 -2.56 3.60
CA GLY A 64 12.45 -2.50 2.77
C GLY A 64 12.14 -2.56 1.28
N ALA A 65 10.91 -2.87 0.92
CA ALA A 65 10.45 -2.93 -0.45
C ALA A 65 8.98 -2.53 -0.58
N VAL A 66 8.59 -2.03 -1.74
CA VAL A 66 7.21 -1.74 -2.10
C VAL A 66 6.84 -2.38 -3.43
N LEU A 67 5.65 -3.00 -3.49
CA LEU A 67 5.06 -3.56 -4.69
C LEU A 67 3.87 -2.71 -5.14
N MET A 68 3.86 -2.35 -6.41
CA MET A 68 2.81 -1.56 -7.05
C MET A 68 2.36 -2.22 -8.35
N GLY A 69 1.07 -2.16 -8.63
CA GLY A 69 0.59 -2.36 -10.00
C GLY A 69 0.85 -1.11 -10.84
N ARG A 70 0.81 -1.25 -12.18
CA ARG A 70 1.02 -0.15 -13.12
C ARG A 70 0.19 1.09 -12.78
N GLY A 71 -1.13 0.95 -12.60
CA GLY A 71 -2.00 2.10 -12.32
C GLY A 71 -1.64 2.81 -11.02
N THR A 72 -1.20 2.10 -9.98
CA THR A 72 -0.73 2.71 -8.73
C THR A 72 0.57 3.48 -8.93
N TYR A 73 1.50 2.94 -9.72
CA TYR A 73 2.76 3.59 -10.03
C TYR A 73 2.55 4.88 -10.86
N GLU A 74 1.66 4.83 -11.85
CA GLU A 74 1.36 5.96 -12.74
C GLU A 74 0.64 7.13 -12.03
N LEU A 75 0.07 6.92 -10.84
CA LEU A 75 -0.48 8.00 -9.99
C LEU A 75 0.62 8.81 -9.29
N GLY A 76 1.79 8.24 -9.12
CA GLY A 76 2.96 8.91 -8.55
C GLY A 76 3.80 9.63 -9.61
N VAL A 77 4.81 10.34 -9.15
CA VAL A 77 5.77 11.04 -10.04
C VAL A 77 7.12 10.31 -10.00
N GLY A 78 7.47 9.65 -11.09
CA GLY A 78 8.80 9.08 -11.29
C GLY A 78 9.22 8.03 -10.26
N ASN A 79 9.94 8.45 -9.23
CA ASN A 79 10.46 7.59 -8.15
C ASN A 79 9.91 8.05 -6.79
N PRO A 80 8.69 7.65 -6.41
CA PRO A 80 8.03 8.19 -5.20
C PRO A 80 8.69 7.72 -3.89
N PHE A 81 9.32 6.54 -3.89
CA PHE A 81 9.88 5.92 -2.68
C PHE A 81 11.34 5.50 -2.84
N PRO A 82 12.29 6.44 -3.12
CA PRO A 82 13.70 6.09 -3.37
C PRO A 82 14.41 5.45 -2.17
N HIS A 83 13.83 5.53 -0.98
CA HIS A 83 14.30 4.87 0.24
C HIS A 83 13.88 3.40 0.32
N LEU A 84 13.02 2.92 -0.60
CA LEU A 84 12.58 1.53 -0.70
C LEU A 84 13.03 0.90 -2.02
N LYS A 85 13.23 -0.41 -2.04
CA LYS A 85 13.31 -1.14 -3.31
C LYS A 85 11.92 -1.21 -3.91
N GLN A 86 11.75 -0.67 -5.11
CA GLN A 86 10.45 -0.53 -5.76
C GLN A 86 10.28 -1.55 -6.89
N TYR A 87 9.15 -2.24 -6.87
CA TYR A 87 8.75 -3.21 -7.90
C TYR A 87 7.40 -2.80 -8.49
N VAL A 88 7.34 -2.72 -9.81
CA VAL A 88 6.08 -2.47 -10.53
C VAL A 88 5.72 -3.71 -11.34
N ILE A 89 4.59 -4.31 -11.01
CA ILE A 89 4.08 -5.48 -11.70
C ILE A 89 3.33 -5.01 -12.94
N SER A 90 3.95 -5.18 -14.11
CA SER A 90 3.37 -4.79 -15.39
C SER A 90 4.10 -5.46 -16.55
N SER A 91 3.35 -5.95 -17.52
CA SER A 91 3.87 -6.46 -18.80
C SER A 91 3.93 -5.38 -19.89
N THR A 92 3.41 -4.17 -19.62
CA THR A 92 3.21 -3.13 -20.64
C THR A 92 3.73 -1.74 -20.22
N LEU A 93 4.31 -1.61 -19.03
CA LEU A 93 4.89 -0.35 -18.59
C LEU A 93 6.21 -0.13 -19.30
N GLU A 94 6.31 1.01 -19.96
CA GLU A 94 7.54 1.51 -20.61
C GLU A 94 7.96 2.83 -19.97
N GLY A 95 9.26 3.14 -20.00
CA GLY A 95 9.78 4.43 -19.53
C GLY A 95 9.70 4.64 -18.01
N ALA A 96 9.69 3.55 -17.20
CA ALA A 96 9.80 3.67 -15.76
C ALA A 96 11.15 4.29 -15.34
N ASP A 97 11.18 4.91 -14.16
CA ASP A 97 12.43 5.39 -13.56
C ASP A 97 13.43 4.23 -13.46
N PRO A 98 14.71 4.43 -13.81
CA PRO A 98 15.74 3.37 -13.77
C PRO A 98 15.95 2.72 -12.41
N ALA A 99 15.58 3.38 -11.31
CA ALA A 99 15.65 2.84 -9.96
C ALA A 99 14.46 1.93 -9.60
N VAL A 100 13.44 1.89 -10.46
CA VAL A 100 12.23 1.06 -10.28
C VAL A 100 12.34 -0.19 -11.13
N GLU A 101 12.16 -1.34 -10.52
CA GLU A 101 12.21 -2.62 -11.22
C GLU A 101 10.83 -3.00 -11.78
N VAL A 102 10.70 -3.04 -13.10
CA VAL A 102 9.47 -3.50 -13.77
C VAL A 102 9.53 -5.01 -13.92
N VAL A 103 8.54 -5.70 -13.35
CA VAL A 103 8.45 -7.17 -13.36
C VAL A 103 7.28 -7.59 -14.25
N PRO A 104 7.54 -8.16 -15.42
CA PRO A 104 6.50 -8.67 -16.30
C PRO A 104 6.07 -10.07 -15.86
N GLY A 105 4.88 -10.23 -15.32
CA GLY A 105 4.32 -11.56 -15.04
C GLY A 105 4.30 -11.92 -13.55
N ASP A 106 4.75 -13.07 -13.16
CA ASP A 106 4.53 -13.78 -11.90
C ASP A 106 4.79 -12.97 -10.60
N PRO A 107 3.81 -12.24 -10.04
CA PRO A 107 3.98 -11.51 -8.80
C PRO A 107 4.10 -12.45 -7.59
N VAL A 108 3.56 -13.66 -7.67
CA VAL A 108 3.61 -14.66 -6.59
C VAL A 108 5.03 -15.18 -6.43
N GLY A 109 5.69 -15.53 -7.54
CA GLY A 109 7.09 -15.96 -7.54
C GLY A 109 8.02 -14.89 -6.96
N LEU A 110 7.86 -13.64 -7.41
CA LEU A 110 8.61 -12.50 -6.86
C LEU A 110 8.43 -12.35 -5.35
N VAL A 111 7.19 -12.35 -4.88
CA VAL A 111 6.91 -12.20 -3.43
C VAL A 111 7.54 -13.32 -2.63
N ARG A 112 7.45 -14.56 -3.09
CA ARG A 112 8.07 -15.71 -2.42
C ARG A 112 9.60 -15.62 -2.37
N GLU A 113 10.21 -15.08 -3.41
CA GLU A 113 11.66 -14.80 -3.43
C GLU A 113 12.02 -13.70 -2.41
N LEU A 114 11.31 -12.57 -2.45
CA LEU A 114 11.53 -11.46 -1.53
C LEU A 114 11.33 -11.85 -0.06
N LYS A 115 10.37 -12.72 0.23
CA LYS A 115 10.13 -13.23 1.60
C LYS A 115 11.27 -14.07 2.15
N ARG A 116 12.05 -14.74 1.28
CA ARG A 116 13.21 -15.57 1.69
C ARG A 116 14.46 -14.74 1.96
N ALA A 117 14.54 -13.53 1.38
CA ALA A 117 15.65 -12.62 1.61
C ALA A 117 15.57 -11.98 2.99
N ASP A 118 16.72 -11.55 3.52
CA ASP A 118 16.79 -10.77 4.75
C ASP A 118 16.35 -9.32 4.50
N GLY A 119 15.84 -8.67 5.54
CA GLY A 119 15.46 -7.26 5.51
C GLY A 119 14.12 -6.98 6.20
N LEU A 120 13.69 -5.71 6.11
CA LEU A 120 12.38 -5.24 6.57
C LEU A 120 11.27 -5.83 5.70
N ASP A 121 10.03 -5.78 6.19
CA ASP A 121 8.85 -6.31 5.52
C ASP A 121 8.61 -5.70 4.13
N ILE A 122 7.67 -6.23 3.40
CA ILE A 122 7.33 -5.87 2.04
C ILE A 122 5.97 -5.18 2.05
N TRP A 123 5.92 -3.94 1.60
CA TRP A 123 4.66 -3.20 1.47
C TRP A 123 3.98 -3.52 0.14
N LEU A 124 2.80 -4.09 0.18
CA LEU A 124 1.88 -4.10 -0.96
C LEU A 124 1.11 -2.77 -0.95
N CYS A 125 1.50 -1.86 -1.84
CA CYS A 125 0.84 -0.56 -2.00
C CYS A 125 -0.51 -0.70 -2.73
N GLY A 126 -0.60 -1.62 -3.67
CA GLY A 126 -1.82 -1.90 -4.43
C GLY A 126 -1.56 -1.87 -5.95
N GLY A 127 -2.57 -1.79 -6.89
CA GLY A 127 -4.02 -1.72 -6.63
C GLY A 127 -4.72 -3.06 -6.42
N GLY A 128 -6.04 -3.00 -6.45
CA GLY A 128 -6.88 -4.13 -6.10
C GLY A 128 -6.68 -5.41 -6.92
N LYS A 129 -6.34 -5.31 -8.21
CA LYS A 129 -6.02 -6.48 -9.05
C LYS A 129 -4.76 -7.19 -8.55
N LEU A 130 -3.71 -6.42 -8.19
CA LEU A 130 -2.48 -6.98 -7.65
C LEU A 130 -2.72 -7.59 -6.26
N ALA A 131 -3.50 -6.90 -5.41
CA ALA A 131 -3.88 -7.42 -4.10
C ALA A 131 -4.69 -8.72 -4.20
N GLY A 132 -5.62 -8.80 -5.14
CA GLY A 132 -6.38 -10.03 -5.42
C GLY A 132 -5.49 -11.19 -5.89
N ALA A 133 -4.54 -10.92 -6.80
CA ALA A 133 -3.59 -11.92 -7.29
C ALA A 133 -2.64 -12.41 -6.19
N LEU A 134 -2.30 -11.56 -5.24
CA LEU A 134 -1.41 -11.87 -4.12
C LEU A 134 -2.14 -12.27 -2.84
N LEU A 135 -3.47 -12.41 -2.85
CA LEU A 135 -4.25 -12.70 -1.64
C LEU A 135 -3.72 -13.92 -0.87
N GLY A 136 -3.25 -14.96 -1.57
CA GLY A 136 -2.65 -16.15 -0.97
C GLY A 136 -1.29 -15.91 -0.28
N GLU A 137 -0.62 -14.82 -0.61
CA GLU A 137 0.72 -14.48 -0.09
C GLU A 137 0.69 -13.36 0.97
N ILE A 138 -0.42 -12.62 1.11
CA ILE A 138 -0.54 -11.55 2.11
C ILE A 138 -0.53 -12.16 3.51
N ASP A 139 0.38 -11.72 4.37
CA ASP A 139 0.50 -12.15 5.75
C ASP A 139 -0.29 -11.25 6.70
N GLU A 140 -0.28 -9.95 6.44
CA GLU A 140 -0.94 -8.93 7.25
C GLU A 140 -1.69 -7.91 6.40
N LEU A 141 -2.79 -7.39 6.97
CA LEU A 141 -3.49 -6.22 6.43
C LEU A 141 -3.37 -5.08 7.43
N ILE A 142 -3.11 -3.88 6.93
CA ILE A 142 -3.25 -2.63 7.69
C ILE A 142 -4.24 -1.77 6.92
N ILE A 143 -5.49 -1.82 7.36
CA ILE A 143 -6.62 -1.18 6.68
C ILE A 143 -6.89 0.19 7.34
N LYS A 144 -6.73 1.24 6.57
CA LYS A 144 -7.12 2.61 6.93
C LYS A 144 -8.54 2.83 6.43
N SER A 145 -9.54 2.69 7.30
CA SER A 145 -10.94 2.90 6.96
C SER A 145 -11.31 4.36 7.14
N TYR A 146 -11.87 4.96 6.10
CA TYR A 146 -12.31 6.35 6.10
C TYR A 146 -13.84 6.42 6.11
N PRO A 147 -14.44 7.37 6.85
CA PRO A 147 -15.89 7.51 6.99
C PRO A 147 -16.52 8.15 5.74
N VAL A 148 -16.29 7.57 4.59
CA VAL A 148 -16.79 8.02 3.28
C VAL A 148 -17.27 6.83 2.45
N VAL A 149 -18.35 7.01 1.71
CA VAL A 149 -18.86 6.08 0.70
C VAL A 149 -18.45 6.61 -0.66
N ALA A 150 -17.74 5.83 -1.44
CA ALA A 150 -17.31 6.20 -2.78
C ALA A 150 -18.39 5.92 -3.85
N GLY A 151 -19.24 4.92 -3.64
CA GLY A 151 -20.30 4.50 -4.55
C GLY A 151 -19.83 3.70 -5.76
N ALA A 152 -18.67 4.02 -6.30
CA ALA A 152 -17.99 3.31 -7.38
C ALA A 152 -16.49 3.54 -7.32
N GLY A 153 -15.69 2.63 -7.87
CA GLY A 153 -14.25 2.82 -7.88
C GLY A 153 -13.45 1.54 -8.06
N ILE A 154 -12.19 1.60 -7.71
CA ILE A 154 -11.26 0.47 -7.70
C ILE A 154 -11.40 -0.24 -6.35
N PRO A 155 -11.84 -1.51 -6.29
CA PRO A 155 -12.01 -2.23 -5.03
C PRO A 155 -10.67 -2.54 -4.38
N ALA A 156 -10.65 -2.71 -3.06
CA ALA A 156 -9.45 -3.10 -2.31
C ALA A 156 -8.88 -4.46 -2.78
N PHE A 157 -9.77 -5.38 -3.16
CA PHE A 157 -9.40 -6.66 -3.75
C PHE A 157 -10.26 -6.92 -5.00
N ALA A 158 -9.62 -7.27 -6.10
CA ALA A 158 -10.27 -7.65 -7.34
C ALA A 158 -9.70 -8.98 -7.84
N GLY A 159 -10.55 -9.98 -8.07
CA GLY A 159 -10.13 -11.30 -8.51
C GLY A 159 -11.23 -12.34 -8.36
N ALA A 160 -10.85 -13.62 -8.38
CA ALA A 160 -11.77 -14.72 -8.18
C ALA A 160 -12.29 -14.78 -6.73
N PHE A 161 -13.47 -15.36 -6.55
CA PHE A 161 -14.02 -15.62 -5.23
C PHE A 161 -13.10 -16.59 -4.46
N ASN A 162 -12.45 -16.08 -3.40
CA ASN A 162 -11.53 -16.82 -2.55
C ASN A 162 -11.58 -16.29 -1.12
N PRO A 163 -12.55 -16.72 -0.30
CA PRO A 163 -12.68 -16.27 1.08
C PRO A 163 -11.42 -16.64 1.88
N THR A 164 -10.75 -15.64 2.42
CA THR A 164 -9.54 -15.79 3.20
C THR A 164 -9.72 -15.11 4.55
N LEU A 165 -9.48 -15.83 5.64
CA LEU A 165 -9.68 -15.32 6.99
C LEU A 165 -8.45 -14.55 7.49
N PHE A 166 -8.73 -13.39 8.08
CA PHE A 166 -7.78 -12.59 8.82
C PHE A 166 -8.36 -12.26 10.19
N ALA A 167 -7.56 -12.42 11.23
CA ALA A 167 -7.94 -12.08 12.59
C ALA A 167 -7.52 -10.65 12.94
N PRO A 168 -8.38 -9.81 13.54
CA PRO A 168 -7.99 -8.49 13.99
C PRO A 168 -6.99 -8.60 15.14
N VAL A 169 -5.89 -7.85 15.06
CA VAL A 169 -4.82 -7.83 16.06
C VAL A 169 -4.87 -6.55 16.88
N GLN A 170 -5.11 -5.42 16.21
CA GLN A 170 -5.12 -4.09 16.81
C GLN A 170 -6.06 -3.17 16.05
N ARG A 171 -6.65 -2.19 16.75
CA ARG A 171 -7.41 -1.10 16.15
C ARG A 171 -7.07 0.21 16.83
N LYS A 172 -7.01 1.27 16.04
CA LYS A 172 -6.92 2.65 16.49
C LYS A 172 -8.01 3.47 15.81
N GLU A 173 -8.70 4.29 16.60
CA GLU A 173 -9.75 5.18 16.14
C GLU A 173 -9.33 6.64 16.36
N PHE A 174 -9.86 7.54 15.55
CA PHE A 174 -9.57 8.97 15.57
C PHE A 174 -10.86 9.78 15.61
N ASP A 175 -10.80 11.01 16.10
CA ASP A 175 -11.96 11.87 16.33
C ASP A 175 -12.81 12.13 15.07
N GLY A 176 -12.17 12.16 13.90
CA GLY A 176 -12.84 12.30 12.60
C GLY A 176 -13.56 11.04 12.10
N GLY A 177 -13.56 9.94 12.85
CA GLY A 177 -14.13 8.66 12.44
C GLY A 177 -13.21 7.79 11.57
N ASN A 178 -12.00 8.26 11.31
CA ASN A 178 -10.97 7.45 10.68
C ASN A 178 -10.57 6.31 11.62
N GLN A 179 -10.32 5.13 11.06
CA GLN A 179 -9.87 3.96 11.81
C GLN A 179 -8.71 3.30 11.10
N VAL A 180 -7.76 2.77 11.87
CA VAL A 180 -6.71 1.90 11.36
C VAL A 180 -6.80 0.56 12.08
N THR A 181 -6.95 -0.51 11.32
CA THR A 181 -7.05 -1.86 11.87
C THR A 181 -5.96 -2.76 11.29
N TRP A 182 -5.24 -3.44 12.15
CA TRP A 182 -4.27 -4.46 11.79
C TRP A 182 -4.93 -5.82 11.86
N TYR A 183 -4.66 -6.62 10.85
CA TYR A 183 -5.11 -8.00 10.78
C TYR A 183 -3.93 -8.90 10.45
N SER A 184 -3.92 -10.09 11.01
CA SER A 184 -2.97 -11.15 10.71
C SER A 184 -3.72 -12.30 10.03
N ARG A 185 -3.08 -12.95 9.07
CA ARG A 185 -3.65 -14.16 8.48
C ARG A 185 -3.94 -15.20 9.58
N ALA A 186 -5.14 -15.79 9.56
CA ALA A 186 -5.57 -16.81 10.51
C ALA A 186 -4.95 -18.17 10.19
#